data_94e9ae762015452e957c1e8bc6e22f7e
#
_entry.id   94e9ae762015452e957c1e8bc6e22f7e
#
_cell.length_a   1.000
_cell.length_b   1.000
_cell.length_c   1.000
_cell.angle_alpha   90.00
_cell.angle_beta   90.00
_cell.angle_gamma   90.00
#
_symmetry.space_group_name_H-M   'P 1'
#
loop_
_entity.id
_entity.type
_entity.pdbx_description
1 polymer ?
#
loop_
_entity_poly.entity_id
_entity_poly.type
_entity_poly.pdbx_seq_one_letter_code
_entity_poly.pdbx_strand_id
1 'polypeptide(L)'
;LFVIASGNQSNSSCWPTMSNSIFTKENRVSSPADSIRGLTVGSLAHKETALTLVRNEEVSPFSRIGPGPCFIPKPEITHYGGNNCLNGNYTQTGVISLGPNDTLCESIGTSFATPIVSSLAAEIYHFLAKNKTEVVTPEMVKALLIHSALVSNSQKVSSDNLNYYGFGRPQDIT
;
A
#
# COMPACT_ATOMS: atom_id res chain seq x y z
N LEU A 1 -15.72 -4.61 -5.40
CA LEU A 1 -14.58 -3.71 -5.16
C LEU A 1 -13.34 -4.28 -5.86
N PHE A 2 -12.66 -3.47 -6.66
CA PHE A 2 -11.33 -3.79 -7.17
C PHE A 2 -10.27 -3.21 -6.23
N VAL A 3 -9.37 -4.05 -5.73
CA VAL A 3 -8.20 -3.65 -4.95
C VAL A 3 -6.99 -3.76 -5.86
N ILE A 4 -6.27 -2.65 -6.04
CA ILE A 4 -5.29 -2.48 -7.12
C ILE A 4 -3.95 -2.03 -6.51
N ALA A 5 -2.86 -2.70 -6.88
CA ALA A 5 -1.52 -2.29 -6.50
C ALA A 5 -1.15 -0.93 -7.14
N SER A 6 -0.54 -0.02 -6.38
CA SER A 6 -0.12 1.28 -6.90
C SER A 6 0.95 1.19 -7.98
N GLY A 7 1.63 0.05 -8.04
CA GLY A 7 2.73 -0.23 -8.95
C GLY A 7 4.10 0.01 -8.31
N ASN A 8 5.11 -0.63 -8.91
CA ASN A 8 6.49 -0.55 -8.45
C ASN A 8 7.31 0.30 -9.43
N GLN A 9 8.10 1.21 -8.88
CA GLN A 9 9.08 1.95 -9.62
C GLN A 9 10.35 1.11 -9.80
N SER A 10 10.78 0.93 -11.02
CA SER A 10 11.97 0.14 -11.35
C SER A 10 13.28 0.94 -11.32
N ASN A 11 13.19 2.27 -11.44
CA ASN A 11 14.38 3.12 -11.44
C ASN A 11 14.87 3.40 -10.02
N SER A 12 15.86 2.63 -9.56
CA SER A 12 16.43 2.77 -8.21
C SER A 12 17.09 4.14 -7.95
N SER A 13 17.44 4.91 -8.97
CA SER A 13 17.97 6.26 -8.79
C SER A 13 16.94 7.25 -8.23
N CYS A 14 15.65 6.90 -8.31
CA CYS A 14 14.56 7.67 -7.73
C CYS A 14 14.14 7.16 -6.34
N TRP A 15 14.85 6.20 -5.77
CA TRP A 15 14.58 5.66 -4.44
C TRP A 15 15.37 6.39 -3.35
N PRO A 16 14.85 6.50 -2.12
CA PRO A 16 13.44 6.33 -1.76
C PRO A 16 12.59 7.48 -2.30
N THR A 17 11.38 7.17 -2.72
CA THR A 17 10.50 8.12 -3.42
C THR A 17 10.21 9.38 -2.61
N MET A 18 10.12 9.29 -1.27
CA MET A 18 9.85 10.45 -0.41
C MET A 18 11.02 11.42 -0.27
N SER A 19 12.27 10.95 -0.34
CA SER A 19 13.45 11.82 -0.27
C SER A 19 13.73 12.54 -1.58
N ASN A 20 13.24 12.00 -2.68
CA ASN A 20 13.31 12.58 -3.99
C ASN A 20 11.99 13.32 -4.28
N SER A 21 11.90 14.58 -3.91
CA SER A 21 10.71 15.43 -4.13
C SER A 21 10.34 15.65 -5.62
N ILE A 22 10.99 14.92 -6.52
CA ILE A 22 10.76 15.01 -7.95
C ILE A 22 9.60 14.08 -8.34
N PHE A 23 8.45 14.67 -8.61
CA PHE A 23 7.32 13.99 -9.24
C PHE A 23 7.66 13.69 -10.70
N THR A 24 8.28 12.53 -10.94
CA THR A 24 8.52 12.05 -12.30
C THR A 24 7.33 11.20 -12.77
N LYS A 25 7.20 11.06 -14.09
CA LYS A 25 6.17 10.19 -14.68
C LYS A 25 6.36 8.73 -14.24
N GLU A 26 7.58 8.32 -13.95
CA GLU A 26 7.92 6.95 -13.58
C GLU A 26 7.49 6.59 -12.16
N ASN A 27 7.48 7.55 -11.22
CA ASN A 27 7.13 7.25 -9.83
C ASN A 27 5.64 7.48 -9.50
N ARG A 28 4.85 7.97 -10.45
CA ARG A 28 3.41 8.20 -10.27
C ARG A 28 2.58 6.97 -10.59
N VAL A 29 1.46 6.86 -9.90
CA VAL A 29 0.44 5.88 -10.24
C VAL A 29 -0.01 6.05 -11.69
N SER A 30 -0.29 4.95 -12.34
CA SER A 30 -0.78 4.89 -13.71
C SER A 30 -1.84 3.79 -13.84
N SER A 31 -2.53 3.74 -14.97
CA SER A 31 -3.54 2.73 -15.20
C SER A 31 -3.00 1.31 -14.94
N PRO A 32 -3.77 0.48 -14.20
CA PRO A 32 -5.13 0.70 -13.67
C PRO A 32 -5.19 1.35 -12.27
N ALA A 33 -4.04 1.67 -11.64
CA ALA A 33 -3.98 2.17 -10.26
C ALA A 33 -4.54 3.60 -10.09
N ASP A 34 -4.72 4.33 -11.17
CA ASP A 34 -5.37 5.64 -11.21
C ASP A 34 -6.91 5.59 -11.21
N SER A 35 -7.48 4.37 -11.17
CA SER A 35 -8.94 4.16 -11.17
C SER A 35 -9.62 4.88 -10.00
N ILE A 36 -10.63 5.70 -10.28
CA ILE A 36 -11.40 6.44 -9.27
C ILE A 36 -12.22 5.47 -8.39
N ARG A 37 -12.81 4.44 -8.99
CA ARG A 37 -13.65 3.47 -8.27
C ARG A 37 -12.87 2.39 -7.56
N GLY A 38 -11.68 2.05 -8.06
CA GLY A 38 -10.79 1.09 -7.43
C GLY A 38 -10.23 1.60 -6.10
N LEU A 39 -9.82 0.70 -5.24
CA LEU A 39 -9.03 0.98 -4.04
C LEU A 39 -7.56 0.72 -4.38
N THR A 40 -6.75 1.76 -4.44
CA THR A 40 -5.34 1.65 -4.77
C THR A 40 -4.50 1.53 -3.50
N VAL A 41 -3.63 0.52 -3.48
CA VAL A 41 -2.80 0.17 -2.33
C VAL A 41 -1.33 0.43 -2.62
N GLY A 42 -0.72 1.29 -1.82
CA GLY A 42 0.73 1.53 -1.78
C GLY A 42 1.44 0.56 -0.82
N SER A 43 2.76 0.61 -0.83
CA SER A 43 3.60 -0.26 -0.01
C SER A 43 4.29 0.49 1.12
N LEU A 44 4.30 -0.13 2.31
CA LEU A 44 5.08 0.28 3.49
C LEU A 44 6.16 -0.73 3.80
N ALA A 45 7.27 -0.25 4.34
CA ALA A 45 8.29 -1.06 4.96
C ALA A 45 7.80 -1.58 6.31
N HIS A 46 7.94 -2.90 6.57
CA HIS A 46 7.56 -3.51 7.85
C HIS A 46 8.78 -3.94 8.68
N LYS A 47 9.97 -3.77 8.11
CA LYS A 47 11.25 -4.06 8.78
C LYS A 47 12.30 -3.04 8.39
N GLU A 48 13.20 -2.80 9.33
CA GLU A 48 14.32 -1.88 9.22
C GLU A 48 15.61 -2.61 9.66
N THR A 49 16.69 -2.37 8.95
CA THR A 49 18.05 -2.80 9.27
C THR A 49 19.00 -1.62 9.04
N ALA A 50 20.26 -1.74 9.45
CA ALA A 50 21.25 -0.69 9.22
C ALA A 50 21.52 -0.37 7.72
N LEU A 51 21.09 -1.26 6.83
CA LEU A 51 21.32 -1.14 5.38
C LEU A 51 20.04 -0.75 4.61
N THR A 52 18.89 -0.65 5.25
CA THR A 52 17.64 -0.35 4.55
C THR A 52 17.57 1.10 4.10
N LEU A 53 16.87 1.32 2.99
CA LEU A 53 16.68 2.64 2.38
C LEU A 53 15.70 3.51 3.15
N VAL A 54 14.68 2.90 3.77
CA VAL A 54 13.66 3.61 4.54
C VAL A 54 13.47 2.92 5.90
N ARG A 55 12.91 3.65 6.83
CA ARG A 55 12.62 3.14 8.18
C ARG A 55 11.35 2.28 8.19
N ASN A 56 11.17 1.58 9.29
CA ASN A 56 9.93 0.88 9.55
C ASN A 56 8.73 1.85 9.51
N GLU A 57 7.62 1.41 8.93
CA GLU A 57 6.39 2.21 8.71
C GLU A 57 6.55 3.38 7.70
N GLU A 58 7.68 3.55 7.06
CA GLU A 58 7.80 4.48 5.94
C GLU A 58 7.39 3.84 4.62
N VAL A 59 7.05 4.68 3.65
CA VAL A 59 6.67 4.21 2.30
C VAL A 59 7.85 3.48 1.67
N SER A 60 7.59 2.27 1.16
CA SER A 60 8.61 1.45 0.50
C SER A 60 9.28 2.20 -0.65
N PRO A 61 10.60 2.06 -0.86
CA PRO A 61 11.35 2.86 -1.82
C PRO A 61 10.81 2.80 -3.25
N PHE A 62 10.25 1.65 -3.60
CA PHE A 62 9.73 1.34 -4.92
C PHE A 62 8.25 1.71 -5.11
N SER A 63 7.50 2.03 -4.05
CA SER A 63 6.07 2.28 -4.16
C SER A 63 5.78 3.50 -5.03
N ARG A 64 4.89 3.34 -6.01
CA ARG A 64 4.41 4.48 -6.79
C ARG A 64 3.48 5.35 -5.97
N ILE A 65 3.47 6.64 -6.26
CA ILE A 65 2.80 7.70 -5.51
C ILE A 65 1.76 8.43 -6.34
N GLY A 66 0.90 9.18 -5.67
CA GLY A 66 -0.07 10.09 -6.27
C GLY A 66 0.52 11.42 -6.73
N PRO A 67 -0.34 12.39 -7.02
CA PRO A 67 -1.79 12.26 -7.03
C PRO A 67 -2.33 11.46 -8.22
N GLY A 68 -3.55 10.98 -8.08
CA GLY A 68 -4.32 10.42 -9.19
C GLY A 68 -4.96 11.49 -10.08
N PRO A 69 -5.91 11.11 -10.98
CA PRO A 69 -6.64 12.05 -11.82
C PRO A 69 -7.36 13.12 -10.98
N CYS A 70 -7.42 14.33 -11.48
CA CYS A 70 -8.04 15.47 -10.78
C CYS A 70 -7.53 15.69 -9.35
N PHE A 71 -6.27 15.35 -9.11
CA PHE A 71 -5.60 15.48 -7.80
C PHE A 71 -6.23 14.66 -6.67
N ILE A 72 -7.01 13.62 -6.98
CA ILE A 72 -7.50 12.70 -5.93
C ILE A 72 -6.33 11.98 -5.26
N PRO A 73 -6.41 11.74 -3.94
CA PRO A 73 -5.38 10.98 -3.22
C PRO A 73 -5.22 9.59 -3.81
N LYS A 74 -3.98 9.26 -4.17
CA LYS A 74 -3.54 7.94 -4.59
C LYS A 74 -2.10 7.71 -4.08
N PRO A 75 -1.78 6.49 -3.60
CA PRO A 75 -2.74 5.42 -3.28
C PRO A 75 -3.77 5.91 -2.26
N GLU A 76 -4.96 5.29 -2.15
CA GLU A 76 -5.88 5.65 -1.07
C GLU A 76 -5.40 5.15 0.28
N ILE A 77 -4.80 3.96 0.32
CA ILE A 77 -4.25 3.35 1.54
C ILE A 77 -2.94 2.66 1.25
N THR A 78 -2.22 2.32 2.30
CA THR A 78 -0.95 1.58 2.23
C THR A 78 -0.99 0.34 3.12
N HIS A 79 -0.18 -0.66 2.80
CA HIS A 79 0.05 -1.83 3.64
C HIS A 79 1.47 -2.37 3.43
N TYR A 80 1.90 -3.32 4.23
CA TYR A 80 3.24 -3.89 4.16
C TYR A 80 3.52 -4.60 2.84
N GLY A 81 4.55 -4.17 2.15
CA GLY A 81 5.01 -4.77 0.90
C GLY A 81 6.53 -4.93 0.84
N GLY A 82 7.20 -4.72 1.98
CA GLY A 82 8.63 -4.92 2.13
C GLY A 82 9.47 -3.65 1.99
N ASN A 83 10.76 -3.79 2.25
CA ASN A 83 11.77 -2.74 2.14
C ASN A 83 12.90 -3.19 1.22
N ASN A 84 13.78 -2.29 0.84
CA ASN A 84 14.97 -2.59 0.08
C ASN A 84 16.21 -1.98 0.76
N CYS A 85 17.36 -2.59 0.54
CA CYS A 85 18.64 -2.16 1.07
C CYS A 85 19.44 -1.37 0.02
N LEU A 86 20.42 -0.60 0.47
CA LEU A 86 21.32 0.20 -0.36
C LEU A 86 22.03 -0.60 -1.46
N ASN A 87 22.27 -1.90 -1.22
CA ASN A 87 22.88 -2.81 -2.19
C ASN A 87 21.86 -3.46 -3.15
N GLY A 88 20.60 -3.05 -3.12
CA GLY A 88 19.54 -3.64 -3.94
C GLY A 88 18.97 -4.96 -3.40
N ASN A 89 19.47 -5.47 -2.27
CA ASN A 89 18.98 -6.68 -1.63
C ASN A 89 17.74 -6.37 -0.76
N TYR A 90 16.88 -7.34 -0.56
CA TYR A 90 15.71 -7.27 0.33
C TYR A 90 15.63 -8.45 1.32
N THR A 91 16.71 -9.23 1.43
CA THR A 91 16.79 -10.34 2.40
C THR A 91 16.60 -9.81 3.83
N GLN A 92 15.72 -10.45 4.59
CA GLN A 92 15.27 -10.08 5.93
C GLN A 92 14.35 -8.84 5.99
N THR A 93 14.05 -8.20 4.86
CA THR A 93 13.23 -6.99 4.80
C THR A 93 12.05 -7.09 3.84
N GLY A 94 11.97 -8.19 3.11
CA GLY A 94 10.86 -8.54 2.25
C GLY A 94 9.68 -9.16 3.01
N VAL A 95 8.57 -9.33 2.32
CA VAL A 95 7.40 -10.06 2.80
C VAL A 95 7.62 -11.54 2.56
N ILE A 96 7.41 -12.34 3.61
CA ILE A 96 7.48 -13.80 3.50
C ILE A 96 6.22 -14.31 2.79
N SER A 97 6.42 -15.13 1.78
CA SER A 97 5.36 -15.71 0.96
C SER A 97 5.69 -17.17 0.59
N LEU A 98 4.71 -17.86 0.04
CA LEU A 98 4.92 -19.20 -0.49
C LEU A 98 5.58 -19.11 -1.86
N GLY A 99 6.67 -19.83 -2.00
CA GLY A 99 7.39 -20.01 -3.26
C GLY A 99 7.04 -21.33 -3.95
N PRO A 100 7.65 -21.60 -5.11
CA PRO A 100 7.52 -22.88 -5.79
C PRO A 100 7.98 -24.06 -4.90
N ASN A 101 7.37 -25.22 -5.09
CA ASN A 101 7.73 -26.46 -4.38
C ASN A 101 7.61 -26.37 -2.85
N ASP A 102 6.55 -25.70 -2.36
CA ASP A 102 6.25 -25.54 -0.92
C ASP A 102 7.38 -24.88 -0.11
N THR A 103 8.21 -24.10 -0.76
CA THR A 103 9.26 -23.33 -0.08
C THR A 103 8.73 -22.00 0.43
N LEU A 104 9.35 -21.46 1.47
CA LEU A 104 9.15 -20.06 1.85
C LEU A 104 10.12 -19.20 1.05
N CYS A 105 9.59 -18.15 0.45
CA CYS A 105 10.39 -17.13 -0.23
C CYS A 105 10.09 -15.74 0.33
N GLU A 106 11.05 -14.87 0.19
CA GLU A 106 10.97 -13.48 0.57
C GLU A 106 10.92 -12.63 -0.69
N SER A 107 10.05 -11.65 -0.75
CA SER A 107 9.94 -10.75 -1.89
C SER A 107 9.42 -9.37 -1.47
N ILE A 108 9.50 -8.40 -2.40
CA ILE A 108 9.05 -7.02 -2.18
C ILE A 108 8.13 -6.57 -3.31
N GLY A 109 7.21 -5.66 -3.00
CA GLY A 109 6.34 -5.05 -4.01
C GLY A 109 4.99 -4.65 -3.46
N THR A 110 4.35 -3.70 -4.10
CA THR A 110 2.95 -3.33 -3.85
C THR A 110 2.01 -4.51 -4.11
N SER A 111 2.46 -5.50 -4.90
CA SER A 111 1.76 -6.77 -5.15
C SER A 111 1.63 -7.66 -3.90
N PHE A 112 2.45 -7.44 -2.86
CA PHE A 112 2.34 -8.13 -1.56
C PHE A 112 1.45 -7.36 -0.58
N ALA A 113 1.43 -6.04 -0.64
CA ALA A 113 0.54 -5.20 0.16
C ALA A 113 -0.94 -5.38 -0.25
N THR A 114 -1.19 -5.48 -1.54
CA THR A 114 -2.54 -5.53 -2.13
C THR A 114 -3.37 -6.75 -1.69
N PRO A 115 -2.85 -7.99 -1.68
CA PRO A 115 -3.59 -9.15 -1.18
C PRO A 115 -3.99 -9.05 0.29
N ILE A 116 -3.17 -8.45 1.14
CA ILE A 116 -3.49 -8.25 2.55
C ILE A 116 -4.73 -7.35 2.67
N VAL A 117 -4.75 -6.24 1.94
CA VAL A 117 -5.91 -5.34 1.91
C VAL A 117 -7.13 -6.02 1.29
N SER A 118 -6.94 -6.89 0.30
CA SER A 118 -8.03 -7.68 -0.29
C SER A 118 -8.64 -8.63 0.72
N SER A 119 -7.83 -9.25 1.58
CA SER A 119 -8.29 -10.10 2.68
C SER A 119 -9.12 -9.28 3.69
N LEU A 120 -8.62 -8.13 4.13
CA LEU A 120 -9.35 -7.22 5.02
C LEU A 120 -10.69 -6.78 4.40
N ALA A 121 -10.71 -6.48 3.11
CA ALA A 121 -11.94 -6.13 2.39
C ALA A 121 -12.95 -7.28 2.40
N ALA A 122 -12.48 -8.52 2.21
CA ALA A 122 -13.32 -9.71 2.22
C ALA A 122 -13.87 -9.99 3.62
N GLU A 123 -13.08 -9.81 4.67
CA GLU A 123 -13.50 -9.96 6.07
C GLU A 123 -14.57 -8.93 6.44
N ILE A 124 -14.36 -7.65 6.09
CA ILE A 124 -15.37 -6.59 6.29
C ILE A 124 -16.66 -6.94 5.57
N TYR A 125 -16.57 -7.33 4.30
CA TYR A 125 -17.73 -7.71 3.51
C TYR A 125 -18.48 -8.88 4.17
N HIS A 126 -17.77 -9.94 4.55
CA HIS A 126 -18.35 -11.12 5.19
C HIS A 126 -19.05 -10.76 6.52
N PHE A 127 -18.37 -9.97 7.37
CA PHE A 127 -18.93 -9.51 8.63
C PHE A 127 -20.22 -8.71 8.44
N LEU A 128 -20.21 -7.76 7.51
CA LEU A 128 -21.38 -6.94 7.22
C LEU A 128 -22.52 -7.76 6.63
N ALA A 129 -22.23 -8.64 5.67
CA ALA A 129 -23.24 -9.51 5.06
C ALA A 129 -23.91 -10.45 6.08
N LYS A 130 -23.13 -10.95 7.05
CA LYS A 130 -23.65 -11.82 8.11
C LYS A 130 -24.53 -11.08 9.13
N ASN A 131 -24.20 -9.82 9.43
CA ASN A 131 -24.83 -9.09 10.53
C ASN A 131 -25.79 -7.98 10.08
N LYS A 132 -25.97 -7.78 8.79
CA LYS A 132 -26.85 -6.75 8.25
C LYS A 132 -28.06 -7.30 7.53
N THR A 133 -29.13 -6.52 7.62
CA THR A 133 -30.34 -6.73 6.83
C THR A 133 -30.31 -6.02 5.48
N GLU A 134 -29.39 -5.09 5.29
CA GLU A 134 -29.22 -4.29 4.07
C GLU A 134 -28.13 -4.85 3.15
N VAL A 135 -28.22 -4.50 1.87
CA VAL A 135 -27.23 -4.89 0.86
C VAL A 135 -25.90 -4.21 1.14
N VAL A 136 -24.83 -5.01 1.27
CA VAL A 136 -23.46 -4.51 1.42
C VAL A 136 -22.91 -4.09 0.07
N THR A 137 -22.52 -2.84 -0.08
CA THR A 137 -21.95 -2.33 -1.33
C THR A 137 -20.43 -2.26 -1.31
N PRO A 138 -19.76 -2.32 -2.48
CA PRO A 138 -18.31 -2.15 -2.58
C PRO A 138 -17.82 -0.81 -2.02
N GLU A 139 -18.61 0.23 -2.16
CA GLU A 139 -18.32 1.58 -1.66
C GLU A 139 -18.31 1.63 -0.13
N MET A 140 -19.22 0.89 0.51
CA MET A 140 -19.25 0.76 1.97
C MET A 140 -17.97 0.09 2.47
N VAL A 141 -17.53 -0.99 1.86
CA VAL A 141 -16.28 -1.68 2.22
C VAL A 141 -15.08 -0.76 2.03
N LYS A 142 -15.02 -0.06 0.89
CA LYS A 142 -13.96 0.92 0.61
C LYS A 142 -13.93 2.04 1.65
N ALA A 143 -15.08 2.59 1.99
CA ALA A 143 -15.19 3.66 2.99
C ALA A 143 -14.72 3.22 4.37
N LEU A 144 -15.07 2.01 4.80
CA LEU A 144 -14.64 1.45 6.09
C LEU A 144 -13.13 1.21 6.14
N LEU A 145 -12.52 0.71 5.06
CA LEU A 145 -11.07 0.54 4.98
C LEU A 145 -10.33 1.88 5.08
N ILE A 146 -10.79 2.88 4.32
CA ILE A 146 -10.20 4.23 4.36
C ILE A 146 -10.39 4.87 5.75
N HIS A 147 -11.57 4.72 6.35
CA HIS A 147 -11.85 5.23 7.69
C HIS A 147 -10.95 4.58 8.75
N SER A 148 -10.81 3.24 8.71
CA SER A 148 -9.90 2.51 9.60
C SER A 148 -8.45 3.01 9.45
N ALA A 149 -7.98 3.19 8.22
CA ALA A 149 -6.66 3.70 7.94
C ALA A 149 -6.46 5.11 8.50
N LEU A 150 -7.40 6.01 8.28
CA LEU A 150 -7.34 7.40 8.75
C LEU A 150 -7.31 7.48 10.28
N VAL A 151 -8.18 6.75 10.96
CA VAL A 151 -8.24 6.75 12.43
C VAL A 151 -6.95 6.22 13.04
N SER A 152 -6.40 5.14 12.46
CA SER A 152 -5.18 4.51 12.96
C SER A 152 -3.91 5.35 12.71
N ASN A 153 -3.95 6.27 11.75
CA ASN A 153 -2.77 7.03 11.32
C ASN A 153 -2.97 8.55 11.38
N SER A 154 -3.94 9.03 12.13
CA SER A 154 -4.34 10.45 12.18
C SER A 154 -3.19 11.42 12.49
N GLN A 155 -2.16 10.96 13.22
CA GLN A 155 -0.98 11.78 13.54
C GLN A 155 0.10 11.76 12.43
N LYS A 156 0.07 10.75 11.53
CA LYS A 156 1.08 10.58 10.47
C LYS A 156 0.60 11.14 9.13
N VAL A 157 -0.71 11.20 8.91
CA VAL A 157 -1.29 11.64 7.64
C VAL A 157 -1.49 13.15 7.64
N SER A 158 -0.80 13.82 6.74
CA SER A 158 -0.90 15.26 6.50
C SER A 158 -1.13 15.53 5.00
N SER A 159 -1.52 16.75 4.65
CA SER A 159 -1.64 17.18 3.26
C SER A 159 -0.37 16.93 2.45
N ASP A 160 0.80 17.09 3.08
CA ASP A 160 2.10 17.02 2.42
C ASP A 160 2.51 15.60 2.07
N ASN A 161 2.02 14.61 2.82
CA ASN A 161 2.38 13.20 2.61
C ASN A 161 1.23 12.33 2.08
N LEU A 162 0.05 12.91 1.85
CA LEU A 162 -1.14 12.21 1.38
C LEU A 162 -0.90 11.45 0.06
N ASN A 163 -0.06 11.99 -0.83
CA ASN A 163 0.29 11.34 -2.10
C ASN A 163 1.19 10.12 -1.94
N TYR A 164 1.79 9.93 -0.77
CA TYR A 164 2.69 8.82 -0.45
C TYR A 164 1.98 7.73 0.34
N TYR A 165 1.28 8.10 1.41
CA TYR A 165 0.62 7.19 2.35
C TYR A 165 -0.87 6.98 2.06
N GLY A 166 -1.48 7.87 1.26
CA GLY A 166 -2.94 7.97 1.25
C GLY A 166 -3.45 8.29 2.65
N PHE A 167 -4.49 7.61 3.07
CA PHE A 167 -5.05 7.73 4.43
C PHE A 167 -4.34 6.81 5.45
N GLY A 168 -3.23 6.17 5.05
CA GLY A 168 -2.42 5.33 5.91
C GLY A 168 -2.74 3.84 5.80
N ARG A 169 -2.36 3.08 6.82
CA ARG A 169 -2.55 1.63 6.89
C ARG A 169 -3.81 1.29 7.71
N PRO A 170 -4.79 0.56 7.14
CA PRO A 170 -5.89 0.04 7.93
C PRO A 170 -5.39 -0.94 8.98
N GLN A 171 -6.06 -0.99 10.12
CA GLN A 171 -5.74 -2.00 11.13
C GLN A 171 -6.33 -3.35 10.74
N ASP A 172 -5.64 -4.40 11.18
CA ASP A 172 -6.16 -5.75 11.09
C ASP A 172 -7.41 -5.86 11.98
N ILE A 173 -8.40 -6.58 11.49
CA ILE A 173 -9.62 -6.86 12.25
C ILE A 173 -9.27 -7.99 13.22
N THR A 174 -9.09 -7.65 14.49
CA THR A 174 -8.89 -8.62 15.59
C THR A 174 -10.19 -8.96 16.27
#